data_45da6c473884b15a5be9087139a3bcba
#
_entry.id   45da6c473884b15a5be9087139a3bcba
#
_cell.length_a   1.000
_cell.length_b   1.000
_cell.length_c   1.000
_cell.angle_alpha   90.00
_cell.angle_beta   90.00
_cell.angle_gamma   90.00
#
_symmetry.space_group_name_H-M   'P 1'
#
loop_
_entity.id
_entity.type
_entity.pdbx_description
1 polymer ?
#
loop_
_entity_poly.entity_id
_entity_poly.type
_entity_poly.pdbx_seq_one_letter_code
_entity_poly.pdbx_strand_id
1 'polypeptide(L)'
;MLAVLLGVLSAAGPLSTDMYLPSLPTISAVFGADVGQTQLTLSAFLIGFAVGQLFVGPMADRYGRRPILIAGFTLYVVASVASLFVFSIEGLIGARFVQAMGASAGAAVTRAVVRDLFAPQQAARMLSHMGTIMGFVPAAAPIAGGAILVAFGWRANFVAMTI
;
A
#
# COMPACT_ATOMS: atom_id res chain seq x y z
N MET A 1 -18.72 -10.81 4.28
CA MET A 1 -17.39 -11.34 3.99
C MET A 1 -16.71 -10.63 2.82
N LEU A 2 -17.33 -10.55 1.63
CA LEU A 2 -16.74 -9.91 0.45
C LEU A 2 -16.35 -8.43 0.68
N ALA A 3 -17.20 -7.63 1.33
CA ALA A 3 -16.91 -6.21 1.63
C ALA A 3 -15.65 -6.04 2.49
N VAL A 4 -15.46 -6.92 3.47
CA VAL A 4 -14.26 -6.89 4.34
C VAL A 4 -13.02 -7.22 3.53
N LEU A 5 -13.07 -8.29 2.72
CA LEU A 5 -11.97 -8.68 1.86
C LEU A 5 -11.55 -7.53 0.90
N LEU A 6 -12.54 -6.98 0.18
CA LEU A 6 -12.30 -5.88 -0.76
C LEU A 6 -11.83 -4.60 -0.04
N GLY A 7 -12.35 -4.34 1.16
CA GLY A 7 -11.92 -3.22 2.00
C GLY A 7 -10.46 -3.34 2.42
N VAL A 8 -10.04 -4.52 2.91
CA VAL A 8 -8.66 -4.80 3.32
C VAL A 8 -7.70 -4.69 2.12
N LEU A 9 -8.07 -5.30 0.97
CA LEU A 9 -7.26 -5.18 -0.25
C LEU A 9 -7.11 -3.72 -0.72
N SER A 10 -8.17 -2.91 -0.59
CA SER A 10 -8.11 -1.48 -0.93
C SER A 10 -7.26 -0.68 0.06
N ALA A 11 -7.18 -1.12 1.31
CA ALA A 11 -6.46 -0.43 2.37
C ALA A 11 -4.93 -0.63 2.31
N ALA A 12 -4.42 -1.55 1.47
CA ALA A 12 -2.99 -1.85 1.38
C ALA A 12 -2.12 -0.59 1.13
N GLY A 13 -2.58 0.33 0.27
CA GLY A 13 -1.87 1.59 0.00
C GLY A 13 -1.80 2.51 1.23
N PRO A 14 -2.93 2.97 1.77
CA PRO A 14 -2.98 3.78 2.98
C PRO A 14 -2.28 3.11 4.17
N LEU A 15 -2.51 1.83 4.39
CA LEU A 15 -1.87 1.07 5.47
C LEU A 15 -0.33 1.14 5.36
N SER A 16 0.20 0.94 4.15
CA SER A 16 1.65 0.99 3.90
C SER A 16 2.25 2.37 4.11
N THR A 17 1.48 3.43 3.91
CA THR A 17 1.92 4.80 4.15
C THR A 17 1.87 5.13 5.64
N ASP A 18 0.74 4.83 6.29
CA ASP A 18 0.49 5.26 7.66
C ASP A 18 1.30 4.46 8.69
N MET A 19 1.51 3.14 8.47
CA MET A 19 2.41 2.32 9.30
C MET A 19 3.89 2.74 9.16
N TYR A 20 4.26 3.30 8.01
CA TYR A 20 5.62 3.72 7.73
C TYR A 20 5.98 5.07 8.37
N LEU A 21 5.01 5.98 8.56
CA LEU A 21 5.22 7.33 9.07
C LEU A 21 6.04 7.39 10.37
N PRO A 22 5.76 6.59 11.42
CA PRO A 22 6.53 6.61 12.66
C PRO A 22 8.00 6.21 12.48
N SER A 23 8.33 5.50 11.40
CA SER A 23 9.69 5.02 11.12
C SER A 23 10.60 6.06 10.46
N LEU A 24 10.06 7.18 9.93
CA LEU A 24 10.84 8.19 9.21
C LEU A 24 12.04 8.73 9.99
N PRO A 25 11.93 9.13 11.30
CA PRO A 25 13.08 9.61 12.04
C PRO A 25 14.18 8.56 12.18
N THR A 26 13.80 7.31 12.42
CA THR A 26 14.75 6.19 12.55
C THR A 26 15.44 5.91 11.21
N ILE A 27 14.71 5.96 10.09
CA ILE A 27 15.24 5.77 8.73
C ILE A 27 16.24 6.88 8.40
N SER A 28 15.91 8.14 8.69
CA SER A 28 16.81 9.29 8.54
C SER A 28 18.14 9.04 9.30
N ALA A 29 18.06 8.63 10.56
CA ALA A 29 19.24 8.35 11.37
C ALA A 29 20.06 7.16 10.86
N VAL A 30 19.41 6.07 10.42
CA VAL A 30 20.10 4.85 9.96
C VAL A 30 20.84 5.07 8.63
N PHE A 31 20.25 5.83 7.71
CA PHE A 31 20.87 6.10 6.40
C PHE A 31 21.69 7.39 6.37
N GLY A 32 21.72 8.17 7.46
CA GLY A 32 22.38 9.49 7.49
C GLY A 32 21.75 10.46 6.48
N ALA A 33 20.46 10.25 6.16
CA ALA A 33 19.74 11.01 5.18
C ALA A 33 19.11 12.26 5.82
N ASP A 34 19.04 13.35 5.07
CA ASP A 34 18.31 14.53 5.52
C ASP A 34 16.78 14.32 5.50
N VAL A 35 16.05 15.27 6.09
CA VAL A 35 14.57 15.22 6.16
C VAL A 35 13.95 15.18 4.78
N GLY A 36 14.51 15.92 3.81
CA GLY A 36 14.01 15.97 2.44
C GLY A 36 14.17 14.62 1.75
N GLN A 37 15.35 14.01 1.82
CA GLN A 37 15.62 12.67 1.27
C GLN A 37 14.72 11.60 1.88
N THR A 38 14.50 11.67 3.19
CA THR A 38 13.63 10.71 3.87
C THR A 38 12.16 10.90 3.44
N GLN A 39 11.69 12.14 3.27
CA GLN A 39 10.36 12.43 2.75
C GLN A 39 10.17 12.00 1.30
N LEU A 40 11.23 11.96 0.48
CA LEU A 40 11.15 11.42 -0.88
C LEU A 40 10.70 9.96 -0.92
N THR A 41 10.92 9.17 0.13
CA THR A 41 10.41 7.78 0.21
C THR A 41 8.88 7.75 0.23
N LEU A 42 8.23 8.71 0.90
CA LEU A 42 6.77 8.86 0.89
C LEU A 42 6.27 9.40 -0.45
N SER A 43 6.94 10.43 -0.97
CA SER A 43 6.59 11.01 -2.27
C SER A 43 6.70 9.99 -3.39
N ALA A 44 7.77 9.18 -3.39
CA ALA A 44 7.96 8.08 -4.34
C ALA A 44 6.83 7.05 -4.25
N PHE A 45 6.38 6.72 -3.04
CA PHE A 45 5.24 5.84 -2.84
C PHE A 45 3.96 6.45 -3.44
N LEU A 46 3.65 7.70 -3.15
CA LEU A 46 2.45 8.36 -3.67
C LEU A 46 2.47 8.47 -5.21
N ILE A 47 3.63 8.81 -5.78
CA ILE A 47 3.80 8.87 -7.24
C ILE A 47 3.67 7.47 -7.85
N GLY A 48 4.33 6.47 -7.28
CA GLY A 48 4.22 5.08 -7.74
C GLY A 48 2.79 4.55 -7.68
N PHE A 49 2.04 4.92 -6.62
CA PHE A 49 0.64 4.55 -6.48
C PHE A 49 -0.25 5.21 -7.54
N ALA A 50 -0.04 6.51 -7.83
CA ALA A 50 -0.76 7.22 -8.88
C ALA A 50 -0.43 6.67 -10.27
N VAL A 51 0.85 6.46 -10.58
CA VAL A 51 1.30 5.85 -11.84
C VAL A 51 0.71 4.45 -11.99
N GLY A 52 0.77 3.62 -10.94
CA GLY A 52 0.20 2.28 -10.96
C GLY A 52 -1.30 2.28 -11.28
N GLN A 53 -2.07 3.21 -10.74
CA GLN A 53 -3.52 3.31 -11.03
C GLN A 53 -3.81 3.59 -12.51
N LEU A 54 -2.95 4.34 -13.21
CA LEU A 54 -3.13 4.62 -14.64
C LEU A 54 -3.03 3.35 -15.50
N PHE A 55 -2.17 2.41 -15.10
CA PHE A 55 -1.96 1.16 -15.85
C PHE A 55 -2.86 0.03 -15.38
N VAL A 56 -3.08 -0.10 -14.08
CA VAL A 56 -3.84 -1.21 -13.49
C VAL A 56 -5.29 -1.26 -14.00
N GLY A 57 -5.95 -0.10 -14.16
CA GLY A 57 -7.32 -0.03 -14.67
C GLY A 57 -7.47 -0.70 -16.05
N PRO A 58 -6.85 -0.15 -17.10
CA PRO A 58 -6.89 -0.70 -18.44
C PRO A 58 -6.40 -2.16 -18.54
N MET A 59 -5.35 -2.51 -17.77
CA MET A 59 -4.84 -3.88 -17.73
C MET A 59 -5.86 -4.85 -17.13
N ALA A 60 -6.54 -4.45 -16.05
CA ALA A 60 -7.57 -5.27 -15.42
C ALA A 60 -8.82 -5.44 -16.30
N ASP A 61 -9.13 -4.45 -17.15
CA ASP A 61 -10.20 -4.56 -18.14
C ASP A 61 -9.83 -5.51 -19.28
N ARG A 62 -8.54 -5.52 -19.71
CA ARG A 62 -8.05 -6.35 -20.82
C ARG A 62 -7.75 -7.79 -20.43
N TYR A 63 -7.06 -8.00 -19.30
CA TYR A 63 -6.56 -9.31 -18.88
C TYR A 63 -7.39 -9.95 -17.78
N GLY A 64 -8.38 -9.24 -17.26
CA GLY A 64 -9.26 -9.69 -16.18
C GLY A 64 -8.80 -9.21 -14.80
N ARG A 65 -9.76 -9.13 -13.86
CA ARG A 65 -9.57 -8.56 -12.50
C ARG A 65 -8.60 -9.41 -11.67
N ARG A 66 -8.79 -10.73 -11.69
CA ARG A 66 -8.04 -11.67 -10.82
C ARG A 66 -6.54 -11.73 -11.14
N PRO A 67 -6.09 -11.90 -12.41
CA PRO A 67 -4.66 -11.94 -12.74
C PRO A 67 -3.93 -10.65 -12.36
N ILE A 68 -4.55 -9.50 -12.62
CA ILE A 68 -3.94 -8.19 -12.34
C ILE A 68 -3.86 -7.93 -10.82
N LEU A 69 -4.88 -8.35 -10.06
CA LEU A 69 -4.84 -8.26 -8.61
C LEU A 69 -3.69 -9.11 -8.03
N ILE A 70 -3.57 -10.37 -8.48
CA ILE A 70 -2.51 -11.28 -8.05
C ILE A 70 -1.14 -10.71 -8.43
N ALA A 71 -0.94 -10.27 -9.67
CA ALA A 71 0.32 -9.69 -10.12
C ALA A 71 0.70 -8.43 -9.31
N GLY A 72 -0.26 -7.55 -9.05
CA GLY A 72 -0.05 -6.36 -8.25
C GLY A 72 0.36 -6.69 -6.81
N PHE A 73 -0.36 -7.59 -6.13
CA PHE A 73 0.01 -7.99 -4.77
C PHE A 73 1.33 -8.79 -4.72
N THR A 74 1.64 -9.59 -5.73
CA THR A 74 2.97 -10.22 -5.85
C THR A 74 4.06 -9.17 -5.95
N LEU A 75 3.89 -8.15 -6.80
CA LEU A 75 4.83 -7.04 -6.92
C LEU A 75 4.97 -6.28 -5.59
N TYR A 76 3.85 -6.03 -4.91
CA TYR A 76 3.83 -5.38 -3.60
C TYR A 76 4.64 -6.16 -2.55
N VAL A 77 4.42 -7.47 -2.43
CA VAL A 77 5.13 -8.34 -1.49
C VAL A 77 6.62 -8.41 -1.84
N VAL A 78 6.97 -8.61 -3.12
CA VAL A 78 8.37 -8.66 -3.56
C VAL A 78 9.10 -7.35 -3.25
N ALA A 79 8.48 -6.19 -3.53
CA ALA A 79 9.07 -4.90 -3.21
C ALA A 79 9.17 -4.65 -1.70
N SER A 80 8.20 -5.12 -0.91
CA SER A 80 8.25 -5.05 0.56
C SER A 80 9.42 -5.88 1.10
N VAL A 81 9.58 -7.10 0.60
CA VAL A 81 10.74 -7.96 0.96
C VAL A 81 12.06 -7.34 0.49
N ALA A 82 12.11 -6.79 -0.73
CA ALA A 82 13.31 -6.11 -1.22
C ALA A 82 13.71 -4.93 -0.31
N SER A 83 12.73 -4.22 0.27
CA SER A 83 12.98 -3.12 1.21
C SER A 83 13.71 -3.54 2.49
N LEU A 84 13.69 -4.83 2.85
CA LEU A 84 14.44 -5.36 3.99
C LEU A 84 15.95 -5.38 3.76
N PHE A 85 16.37 -5.47 2.50
CA PHE A 85 17.76 -5.66 2.08
C PHE A 85 18.38 -4.39 1.49
N VAL A 86 17.70 -3.25 1.58
CA VAL A 86 18.25 -1.96 1.10
C VAL A 86 19.30 -1.44 2.06
N PHE A 87 20.39 -0.92 1.48
CA PHE A 87 21.53 -0.34 2.21
C PHE A 87 21.69 1.16 1.96
N SER A 88 20.85 1.78 1.12
CA SER A 88 20.86 3.21 0.82
C SER A 88 19.45 3.81 0.80
N ILE A 89 19.34 5.13 0.99
CA ILE A 89 18.06 5.83 0.96
C ILE A 89 17.47 5.83 -0.46
N GLU A 90 18.31 5.90 -1.49
CA GLU A 90 17.90 5.84 -2.90
C GLU A 90 17.29 4.47 -3.24
N GLY A 91 17.91 3.41 -2.74
CA GLY A 91 17.37 2.05 -2.88
C GLY A 91 15.99 1.93 -2.21
N LEU A 92 15.82 2.55 -1.04
CA LEU A 92 14.53 2.56 -0.35
C LEU A 92 13.49 3.37 -1.13
N ILE A 93 13.86 4.54 -1.69
CA ILE A 93 12.98 5.35 -2.54
C ILE A 93 12.48 4.52 -3.74
N GLY A 94 13.39 3.82 -4.43
CA GLY A 94 13.04 2.95 -5.56
C GLY A 94 12.12 1.80 -5.16
N ALA A 95 12.44 1.11 -4.05
CA ALA A 95 11.62 0.02 -3.53
C ALA A 95 10.21 0.49 -3.14
N ARG A 96 10.07 1.66 -2.52
CA ARG A 96 8.79 2.27 -2.16
C ARG A 96 7.95 2.63 -3.40
N PHE A 97 8.57 3.13 -4.45
CA PHE A 97 7.88 3.40 -5.72
C PHE A 97 7.29 2.10 -6.32
N VAL A 98 8.09 1.04 -6.41
CA VAL A 98 7.65 -0.26 -6.97
C VAL A 98 6.58 -0.90 -6.08
N GLN A 99 6.75 -0.84 -4.75
CA GLN A 99 5.77 -1.32 -3.77
C GLN A 99 4.41 -0.65 -3.99
N ALA A 100 4.41 0.68 -4.18
CA ALA A 100 3.19 1.45 -4.40
C ALA A 100 2.47 1.11 -5.70
N MET A 101 3.23 0.86 -6.79
CA MET A 101 2.64 0.36 -8.03
C MET A 101 1.88 -0.95 -7.80
N GLY A 102 2.45 -1.87 -7.02
CA GLY A 102 1.77 -3.10 -6.63
C GLY A 102 0.51 -2.87 -5.80
N ALA A 103 0.59 -2.02 -4.75
CA ALA A 103 -0.52 -1.68 -3.87
C ALA A 103 -1.70 -1.03 -4.60
N SER A 104 -1.43 -0.31 -5.70
CA SER A 104 -2.45 0.36 -6.51
C SER A 104 -3.48 -0.60 -7.10
N ALA A 105 -3.10 -1.86 -7.33
CA ALA A 105 -3.99 -2.90 -7.83
C ALA A 105 -5.14 -3.19 -6.86
N GLY A 106 -4.87 -3.19 -5.55
CA GLY A 106 -5.90 -3.34 -4.53
C GLY A 106 -6.98 -2.26 -4.66
N ALA A 107 -6.59 -1.01 -4.73
CA ALA A 107 -7.53 0.11 -4.80
C ALA A 107 -8.30 0.19 -6.13
N ALA A 108 -7.64 -0.08 -7.27
CA ALA A 108 -8.27 0.02 -8.60
C ALA A 108 -9.20 -1.17 -8.87
N VAL A 109 -8.69 -2.39 -8.68
CA VAL A 109 -9.42 -3.61 -9.03
C VAL A 109 -10.62 -3.84 -8.12
N THR A 110 -10.50 -3.59 -6.81
CA THR A 110 -11.61 -3.80 -5.89
C THR A 110 -12.81 -2.90 -6.19
N ARG A 111 -12.57 -1.63 -6.53
CA ARG A 111 -13.64 -0.72 -6.97
C ARG A 111 -14.29 -1.17 -8.27
N ALA A 112 -13.50 -1.69 -9.21
CA ALA A 112 -14.02 -2.24 -10.46
C ALA A 112 -14.87 -3.49 -10.20
N VAL A 113 -14.41 -4.43 -9.37
CA VAL A 113 -15.16 -5.64 -8.99
C VAL A 113 -16.52 -5.29 -8.38
N VAL A 114 -16.58 -4.29 -7.50
CA VAL A 114 -17.84 -3.85 -6.90
C VAL A 114 -18.81 -3.33 -7.99
N ARG A 115 -18.33 -2.56 -8.94
CA ARG A 115 -19.18 -2.04 -10.04
C ARG A 115 -19.61 -3.14 -11.01
N ASP A 116 -18.80 -4.17 -11.20
CA ASP A 116 -19.09 -5.27 -12.11
C ASP A 116 -20.11 -6.27 -11.51
N LEU A 117 -20.10 -6.45 -10.18
CA LEU A 117 -20.90 -7.49 -9.51
C LEU A 117 -22.24 -6.99 -8.94
N PHE A 118 -22.38 -5.68 -8.68
CA PHE A 118 -23.51 -5.14 -7.95
C PHE A 118 -24.29 -4.08 -8.74
N ALA A 119 -25.62 -4.09 -8.59
CA ALA A 119 -26.46 -3.00 -9.07
C ALA A 119 -26.06 -1.65 -8.40
N PRO A 120 -26.33 -0.49 -9.04
CA PRO A 120 -25.82 0.80 -8.56
C PRO A 120 -26.05 1.11 -7.07
N GLN A 121 -27.25 0.81 -6.55
CA GLN A 121 -27.56 1.04 -5.14
C GLN A 121 -26.80 0.10 -4.20
N GLN A 122 -26.62 -1.16 -4.60
CA GLN A 122 -25.85 -2.15 -3.83
C GLN A 122 -24.35 -1.83 -3.89
N ALA A 123 -23.85 -1.42 -5.06
CA ALA A 123 -22.48 -0.97 -5.24
C ALA A 123 -22.16 0.23 -4.34
N ALA A 124 -23.06 1.22 -4.26
CA ALA A 124 -22.89 2.36 -3.37
C ALA A 124 -22.79 1.95 -1.89
N ARG A 125 -23.63 1.02 -1.42
CA ARG A 125 -23.55 0.48 -0.06
C ARG A 125 -22.24 -0.27 0.18
N MET A 126 -21.80 -1.08 -0.78
CA MET A 126 -20.55 -1.84 -0.69
C MET A 126 -19.35 -0.91 -0.59
N LEU A 127 -19.28 0.13 -1.45
CA LEU A 127 -18.24 1.15 -1.40
C LEU A 127 -18.25 1.94 -0.10
N SER A 128 -19.43 2.22 0.46
CA SER A 128 -19.55 2.86 1.78
C SER A 128 -18.98 1.99 2.90
N HIS A 129 -19.26 0.68 2.91
CA HIS A 129 -18.66 -0.24 3.89
C HIS A 129 -17.13 -0.33 3.74
N MET A 130 -16.63 -0.37 2.51
CA MET A 130 -15.18 -0.31 2.27
C MET A 130 -14.60 1.01 2.76
N GLY A 131 -15.28 2.13 2.53
CA GLY A 131 -14.89 3.45 3.02
C GLY A 131 -14.83 3.52 4.54
N THR A 132 -15.76 2.87 5.24
CA THR A 132 -15.71 2.75 6.71
C THR A 132 -14.44 2.03 7.17
N ILE A 133 -14.10 0.89 6.55
CA ILE A 133 -12.86 0.17 6.87
C ILE A 133 -11.64 1.06 6.63
N MET A 134 -11.57 1.71 5.46
CA MET A 134 -10.48 2.63 5.12
C MET A 134 -10.39 3.84 6.07
N GLY A 135 -11.50 4.30 6.63
CA GLY A 135 -11.54 5.40 7.61
C GLY A 135 -10.88 5.07 8.95
N PHE A 136 -10.81 3.78 9.34
CA PHE A 136 -10.10 3.34 10.54
C PHE A 136 -8.58 3.21 10.34
N VAL A 137 -8.12 3.03 9.09
CA VAL A 137 -6.70 2.81 8.78
C VAL A 137 -5.81 3.96 9.27
N PRO A 138 -6.11 5.25 9.01
CA PRO A 138 -5.27 6.36 9.47
C PRO A 138 -5.15 6.46 10.99
N ALA A 139 -6.15 5.96 11.73
CA ALA A 139 -6.10 5.94 13.19
C ALA A 139 -5.30 4.74 13.73
N ALA A 140 -5.49 3.55 13.16
CA ALA A 140 -4.91 2.32 13.66
C ALA A 140 -3.49 2.06 13.12
N ALA A 141 -3.21 2.39 11.86
CA ALA A 141 -1.96 2.04 11.20
C ALA A 141 -0.73 2.73 11.82
N PRO A 142 -0.72 4.03 12.17
CA PRO A 142 0.42 4.64 12.83
C PRO A 142 0.70 4.05 14.23
N ILE A 143 -0.34 3.68 14.96
CA ILE A 143 -0.22 3.07 16.29
C ILE A 143 0.43 1.69 16.14
N ALA A 144 -0.06 0.87 15.22
CA ALA A 144 0.51 -0.45 14.94
C ALA A 144 1.95 -0.33 14.42
N GLY A 145 2.20 0.57 13.47
CA GLY A 145 3.53 0.82 12.90
C GLY A 145 4.53 1.32 13.95
N GLY A 146 4.09 2.20 14.85
CA GLY A 146 4.91 2.68 15.98
C GLY A 146 5.24 1.58 16.99
N ALA A 147 4.26 0.74 17.34
CA ALA A 147 4.48 -0.39 18.24
C ALA A 147 5.48 -1.41 17.64
N ILE A 148 5.33 -1.74 16.35
CA ILE A 148 6.25 -2.63 15.63
C ILE A 148 7.66 -2.00 15.55
N LEU A 149 7.76 -0.70 15.28
CA LEU A 149 9.03 0.02 15.25
C LEU A 149 9.79 -0.10 16.57
N VAL A 150 9.10 0.12 17.70
CA VAL A 150 9.70 0.07 19.03
C VAL A 150 10.13 -1.35 19.40
N ALA A 151 9.33 -2.35 19.05
CA ALA A 151 9.59 -3.74 19.42
C ALA A 151 10.64 -4.43 18.52
N PHE A 152 10.62 -4.15 17.21
CA PHE A 152 11.33 -4.95 16.20
C PHE A 152 12.14 -4.09 15.19
N GLY A 153 12.07 -2.77 15.30
CA GLY A 153 12.72 -1.85 14.37
C GLY A 153 11.93 -1.56 13.08
N TRP A 154 12.39 -0.58 12.32
CA TRP A 154 11.68 -0.07 11.13
C TRP A 154 11.47 -1.10 10.01
N ARG A 155 12.43 -2.03 9.85
CA ARG A 155 12.31 -3.10 8.84
C ARG A 155 11.13 -4.03 9.10
N ALA A 156 10.76 -4.25 10.35
CA ALA A 156 9.63 -5.11 10.71
C ALA A 156 8.28 -4.59 10.20
N ASN A 157 8.14 -3.28 9.98
CA ASN A 157 6.96 -2.72 9.33
C ASN A 157 6.78 -3.25 7.90
N PHE A 158 7.88 -3.43 7.15
CA PHE A 158 7.80 -4.04 5.82
C PHE A 158 7.43 -5.53 5.87
N VAL A 159 7.90 -6.26 6.89
CA VAL A 159 7.48 -7.65 7.12
C VAL A 159 5.98 -7.69 7.42
N ALA A 160 5.48 -6.85 8.31
CA ALA A 160 4.06 -6.79 8.64
C ALA A 160 3.18 -6.48 7.43
N MET A 161 3.68 -5.70 6.47
CA MET A 161 2.99 -5.38 5.21
C MET A 161 2.93 -6.56 4.23
N THR A 162 3.68 -7.65 4.44
CA THR A 162 3.64 -8.85 3.58
C THR A 162 2.64 -9.90 4.03
N ILE A 163 2.05 -9.74 5.22
CA ILE A 163 1.09 -10.66 5.84
C ILE A 163 -0.33 -10.19 5.59
#